data_7d14f08fd038980303643305231a314a
#
_entry.id   7d14f08fd038980303643305231a314a
#
_cell.length_a   1.000
_cell.length_b   1.000
_cell.length_c   1.000
_cell.angle_alpha   90.00
_cell.angle_beta   90.00
_cell.angle_gamma   90.00
#
_symmetry.space_group_name_H-M   'P 1'
#
loop_
_entity.id
_entity.type
_entity.pdbx_description
1 polymer ?
#
loop_
_entity_poly.entity_id
_entity_poly.type
_entity_poly.pdbx_seq_one_letter_code
_entity_poly.pdbx_strand_id
1 'polypeptide(L)'
;MKILVTGAAGFIGSYVCKRLLSRGDEVVGLDNINSYYDVNLKYGRLGTLGIDKNTVDWYKFVQSNTSEQFRFVRINLEDKQAMRMLFANESFDKVVNLAAQAGVRYSIENPYAYVESNIDGFLNVLEGCRHYKVKHLVYASSSSVYGLNGKVPFSEKDS
;
A
#
# COMPACT_ATOMS: atom_id res chain seq x y z
N MET A 1 -8.93 1.47 15.51
CA MET A 1 -7.95 2.47 14.97
C MET A 1 -8.22 2.60 13.47
N LYS A 2 -7.91 3.78 12.90
CA LYS A 2 -8.01 3.98 11.45
C LYS A 2 -6.66 3.79 10.78
N ILE A 3 -6.58 2.85 9.84
CA ILE A 3 -5.30 2.39 9.29
C ILE A 3 -5.34 2.47 7.75
N LEU A 4 -4.35 3.16 7.17
CA LEU A 4 -4.09 3.10 5.73
C LEU A 4 -3.25 1.87 5.42
N VAL A 5 -3.67 1.08 4.43
CA VAL A 5 -2.87 -0.01 3.86
C VAL A 5 -2.65 0.28 2.38
N THR A 6 -1.43 0.59 1.97
CA THR A 6 -1.08 0.72 0.55
C THR A 6 -0.72 -0.65 -0.03
N GLY A 7 -0.96 -0.85 -1.32
CA GLY A 7 -0.82 -2.16 -1.94
C GLY A 7 -1.92 -3.15 -1.51
N ALA A 8 -3.10 -2.63 -1.16
CA ALA A 8 -4.21 -3.41 -0.61
C ALA A 8 -4.76 -4.48 -1.57
N ALA A 9 -4.63 -4.30 -2.89
CA ALA A 9 -4.99 -5.30 -3.89
C ALA A 9 -3.88 -6.34 -4.14
N GLY A 10 -2.70 -6.14 -3.54
CA GLY A 10 -1.58 -7.07 -3.57
C GLY A 10 -1.80 -8.32 -2.72
N PHE A 11 -0.89 -9.31 -2.86
CA PHE A 11 -0.98 -10.56 -2.10
C PHE A 11 -0.90 -10.31 -0.59
N ILE A 12 0.17 -9.69 -0.12
CA ILE A 12 0.35 -9.43 1.32
C ILE A 12 -0.69 -8.39 1.81
N GLY A 13 -0.89 -7.30 1.05
CA GLY A 13 -1.78 -6.21 1.45
C GLY A 13 -3.22 -6.65 1.69
N SER A 14 -3.77 -7.53 0.84
CA SER A 14 -5.13 -8.06 1.02
C SER A 14 -5.29 -8.89 2.29
N TYR A 15 -4.29 -9.69 2.66
CA TYR A 15 -4.29 -10.45 3.91
C TYR A 15 -4.12 -9.57 5.14
N VAL A 16 -3.28 -8.53 5.05
CA VAL A 16 -3.15 -7.52 6.12
C VAL A 16 -4.48 -6.80 6.34
N CYS A 17 -5.17 -6.36 5.27
CA CYS A 17 -6.50 -5.77 5.39
C CYS A 17 -7.47 -6.72 6.12
N LYS A 18 -7.57 -7.98 5.71
CA LYS A 18 -8.41 -8.98 6.37
C LYS A 18 -8.09 -9.12 7.85
N ARG A 19 -6.80 -9.20 8.20
CA ARG A 19 -6.37 -9.34 9.59
C ARG A 19 -6.69 -8.11 10.44
N LEU A 20 -6.53 -6.91 9.90
CA LEU A 20 -6.89 -5.67 10.58
C LEU A 20 -8.40 -5.57 10.82
N LEU A 21 -9.20 -5.86 9.79
CA LEU A 21 -10.67 -5.90 9.90
C LEU A 21 -11.14 -6.92 10.94
N SER A 22 -10.57 -8.13 10.96
CA SER A 22 -10.92 -9.16 11.99
C SER A 22 -10.56 -8.73 13.41
N ARG A 23 -9.70 -7.73 13.56
CA ARG A 23 -9.32 -7.13 14.85
C ARG A 23 -10.23 -5.95 15.23
N GLY A 24 -11.15 -5.55 14.36
CA GLY A 24 -12.06 -4.43 14.58
C GLY A 24 -11.47 -3.05 14.22
N ASP A 25 -10.43 -3.01 13.42
CA ASP A 25 -9.88 -1.73 12.93
C ASP A 25 -10.68 -1.21 11.72
N GLU A 26 -10.75 0.10 11.56
CA GLU A 26 -11.19 0.76 10.33
C GLU A 26 -10.01 0.77 9.34
N VAL A 27 -10.21 0.29 8.13
CA VAL A 27 -9.16 0.14 7.13
C VAL A 27 -9.51 0.88 5.85
N VAL A 28 -8.61 1.73 5.41
CA VAL A 28 -8.61 2.30 4.06
C VAL A 28 -7.55 1.58 3.25
N GLY A 29 -7.97 0.81 2.25
CA GLY A 29 -7.09 0.17 1.28
C GLY A 29 -6.80 1.11 0.11
N LEU A 30 -5.54 1.19 -0.30
CA LEU A 30 -5.09 1.94 -1.48
C LEU A 30 -4.29 1.02 -2.41
N ASP A 31 -4.57 1.07 -3.70
CA ASP A 31 -3.79 0.44 -4.77
C ASP A 31 -4.05 1.18 -6.08
N ASN A 32 -3.10 1.19 -7.00
CA ASN A 32 -3.31 1.76 -8.33
C ASN A 32 -3.84 0.74 -9.34
N ILE A 33 -3.82 -0.54 -8.98
CA ILE A 33 -4.26 -1.66 -9.83
C ILE A 33 -3.51 -1.64 -11.17
N ASN A 34 -2.18 -1.42 -11.13
CA ASN A 34 -1.35 -1.49 -12.33
C ASN A 34 -1.34 -2.91 -12.92
N SER A 35 -0.97 -3.00 -14.21
CA SER A 35 -0.98 -4.24 -14.97
C SER A 35 0.33 -5.05 -14.87
N TYR A 36 1.24 -4.71 -13.96
CA TYR A 36 2.49 -5.46 -13.81
C TYR A 36 2.24 -6.93 -13.42
N TYR A 37 1.25 -7.17 -12.55
CA TYR A 37 0.66 -8.47 -12.33
C TYR A 37 -0.75 -8.52 -12.92
N ASP A 38 -1.29 -9.73 -13.14
CA ASP A 38 -2.65 -9.90 -13.65
C ASP A 38 -3.65 -9.10 -12.79
N VAL A 39 -4.30 -8.14 -13.43
CA VAL A 39 -5.30 -7.25 -12.84
C VAL A 39 -6.49 -8.04 -12.27
N ASN A 40 -6.84 -9.19 -12.88
CA ASN A 40 -7.93 -10.02 -12.38
C ASN A 40 -7.61 -10.61 -10.99
N LEU A 41 -6.34 -10.94 -10.70
CA LEU A 41 -5.92 -11.36 -9.36
C LEU A 41 -6.10 -10.23 -8.34
N LYS A 42 -5.80 -8.98 -8.71
CA LYS A 42 -6.00 -7.82 -7.85
C LYS A 42 -7.49 -7.61 -7.55
N TYR A 43 -8.34 -7.61 -8.55
CA TYR A 43 -9.79 -7.52 -8.35
C TYR A 43 -10.37 -8.72 -7.61
N GLY A 44 -9.87 -9.93 -7.85
CA GLY A 44 -10.27 -11.10 -7.08
C GLY A 44 -10.00 -10.94 -5.58
N ARG A 45 -8.82 -10.40 -5.21
CA ARG A 45 -8.48 -10.11 -3.81
C ARG A 45 -9.36 -9.02 -3.22
N LEU A 46 -9.59 -7.93 -3.94
CA LEU A 46 -10.52 -6.88 -3.54
C LEU A 46 -11.95 -7.40 -3.37
N GLY A 47 -12.40 -8.29 -4.26
CA GLY A 47 -13.71 -8.96 -4.14
C GLY A 47 -13.85 -9.75 -2.85
N THR A 48 -12.78 -10.40 -2.35
CA THR A 48 -12.80 -11.08 -1.04
C THR A 48 -12.87 -10.12 0.16
N LEU A 49 -12.63 -8.83 -0.07
CA LEU A 49 -12.81 -7.73 0.88
C LEU A 49 -14.12 -6.96 0.66
N GLY A 50 -15.00 -7.47 -0.21
CA GLY A 50 -16.31 -6.88 -0.48
C GLY A 50 -16.27 -5.67 -1.43
N ILE A 51 -15.23 -5.49 -2.24
CA ILE A 51 -15.16 -4.43 -3.24
C ILE A 51 -15.60 -4.96 -4.60
N ASP A 52 -16.66 -4.39 -5.16
CA ASP A 52 -17.11 -4.69 -6.52
C ASP A 52 -16.18 -3.98 -7.53
N LYS A 53 -15.57 -4.76 -8.43
CA LYS A 53 -14.67 -4.25 -9.47
C LYS A 53 -15.31 -3.19 -10.38
N ASN A 54 -16.62 -3.28 -10.59
CA ASN A 54 -17.35 -2.36 -11.47
C ASN A 54 -17.56 -0.97 -10.84
N THR A 55 -17.35 -0.84 -9.53
CA THR A 55 -17.46 0.43 -8.80
C THR A 55 -16.12 1.14 -8.60
N VAL A 56 -15.02 0.44 -8.91
CA VAL A 56 -13.66 0.98 -8.72
C VAL A 56 -13.32 1.96 -9.84
N ASP A 57 -13.11 3.21 -9.46
CA ASP A 57 -12.70 4.29 -10.35
C ASP A 57 -11.59 5.11 -9.69
N TRP A 58 -10.82 5.86 -10.49
CA TRP A 58 -9.75 6.71 -9.98
C TRP A 58 -10.28 7.77 -9.01
N TYR A 59 -9.58 7.94 -7.90
CA TYR A 59 -9.82 8.97 -6.87
C TYR A 59 -11.16 8.85 -6.12
N LYS A 60 -11.91 7.76 -6.37
CA LYS A 60 -13.19 7.52 -5.70
C LYS A 60 -13.08 6.44 -4.65
N PHE A 61 -13.63 6.74 -3.47
CA PHE A 61 -13.79 5.73 -2.43
C PHE A 61 -14.91 4.75 -2.78
N VAL A 62 -14.62 3.47 -2.61
CA VAL A 62 -15.59 2.38 -2.72
C VAL A 62 -15.76 1.77 -1.34
N GLN A 63 -16.99 1.77 -0.83
CA GLN A 63 -17.34 1.11 0.41
C GLN A 63 -17.46 -0.40 0.17
N SER A 64 -16.90 -1.21 1.07
CA SER A 64 -17.08 -2.66 1.06
C SER A 64 -18.55 -3.01 1.31
N ASN A 65 -19.06 -4.01 0.58
CA ASN A 65 -20.40 -4.57 0.78
C ASN A 65 -20.44 -5.67 1.86
N THR A 66 -19.28 -6.05 2.42
CA THR A 66 -19.16 -7.08 3.45
C THR A 66 -18.67 -6.53 4.80
N SER A 67 -18.17 -5.30 4.83
CA SER A 67 -17.65 -4.66 6.04
C SER A 67 -17.78 -3.13 5.97
N GLU A 68 -18.52 -2.56 6.90
CA GLU A 68 -18.62 -1.10 7.03
C GLU A 68 -17.29 -0.45 7.42
N GLN A 69 -16.34 -1.24 7.95
CA GLN A 69 -15.03 -0.76 8.38
C GLN A 69 -13.98 -0.77 7.26
N PHE A 70 -14.33 -1.19 6.03
CA PHE A 70 -13.40 -1.22 4.91
C PHE A 70 -13.86 -0.33 3.76
N ARG A 71 -12.98 0.57 3.35
CA ARG A 71 -13.09 1.34 2.12
C ARG A 71 -11.85 1.17 1.28
N PHE A 72 -12.03 1.22 -0.02
CA PHE A 72 -10.94 1.15 -0.98
C PHE A 72 -10.89 2.42 -1.84
N VAL A 73 -9.69 2.86 -2.20
CA VAL A 73 -9.48 3.96 -3.13
C VAL A 73 -8.37 3.60 -4.13
N ARG A 74 -8.59 3.93 -5.40
CA ARG A 74 -7.61 3.74 -6.46
C ARG A 74 -6.83 5.03 -6.68
N ILE A 75 -5.56 5.06 -6.25
CA ILE A 75 -4.66 6.22 -6.34
C ILE A 75 -3.26 5.71 -6.64
N ASN A 76 -2.48 6.49 -7.42
CA ASN A 76 -1.04 6.31 -7.53
C ASN A 76 -0.33 6.96 -6.35
N LEU A 77 0.67 6.28 -5.76
CA LEU A 77 1.45 6.85 -4.64
C LEU A 77 2.23 8.11 -5.04
N GLU A 78 2.69 8.17 -6.28
CA GLU A 78 3.41 9.32 -6.85
C GLU A 78 2.53 10.55 -7.07
N ASP A 79 1.19 10.41 -7.07
CA ASP A 79 0.27 11.55 -7.12
C ASP A 79 0.28 12.31 -5.80
N LYS A 80 1.18 13.27 -5.70
CA LYS A 80 1.39 14.09 -4.51
C LYS A 80 0.13 14.80 -4.04
N GLN A 81 -0.69 15.30 -4.97
CA GLN A 81 -1.91 16.03 -4.60
C GLN A 81 -2.96 15.08 -4.03
N ALA A 82 -3.21 13.96 -4.69
CA ALA A 82 -4.17 12.96 -4.24
C ALA A 82 -3.76 12.37 -2.89
N MET A 83 -2.47 12.04 -2.71
CA MET A 83 -1.95 11.54 -1.42
C MET A 83 -2.10 12.57 -0.31
N ARG A 84 -1.78 13.83 -0.55
CA ARG A 84 -1.98 14.90 0.43
C ARG A 84 -3.45 15.04 0.84
N MET A 85 -4.37 15.01 -0.13
CA MET A 85 -5.81 15.08 0.13
C MET A 85 -6.30 13.85 0.92
N LEU A 86 -5.81 12.66 0.59
CA LEU A 86 -6.12 11.44 1.31
C LEU A 86 -5.76 11.56 2.79
N PHE A 87 -4.51 11.95 3.11
CA PHE A 87 -4.07 12.12 4.49
C PHE A 87 -4.81 13.24 5.23
N ALA A 88 -5.10 14.35 4.54
CA ALA A 88 -5.82 15.48 5.13
C ALA A 88 -7.24 15.11 5.56
N ASN A 89 -7.93 14.30 4.76
CA ASN A 89 -9.34 14.00 4.97
C ASN A 89 -9.57 12.80 5.91
N GLU A 90 -8.60 11.87 5.98
CA GLU A 90 -8.84 10.58 6.63
C GLU A 90 -8.32 10.48 8.08
N SER A 91 -7.37 11.30 8.48
CA SER A 91 -6.82 11.31 9.87
C SER A 91 -6.37 9.92 10.35
N PHE A 92 -5.44 9.30 9.64
CA PHE A 92 -4.96 7.95 9.95
C PHE A 92 -4.19 7.88 11.29
N ASP A 93 -4.49 6.89 12.11
CA ASP A 93 -3.70 6.55 13.30
C ASP A 93 -2.38 5.88 12.92
N LYS A 94 -2.43 4.98 11.93
CA LYS A 94 -1.29 4.18 11.47
C LYS A 94 -1.31 4.01 9.95
N VAL A 95 -0.13 3.74 9.39
CA VAL A 95 0.05 3.42 7.97
C VAL A 95 0.84 2.14 7.83
N VAL A 96 0.39 1.25 6.94
CA VAL A 96 1.11 0.05 6.50
C VAL A 96 1.39 0.22 5.02
N ASN A 97 2.65 0.54 4.66
CA ASN A 97 3.06 0.76 3.28
C ASN A 97 3.66 -0.52 2.68
N LEU A 98 2.87 -1.18 1.83
CA LEU A 98 3.25 -2.40 1.12
C LEU A 98 3.26 -2.20 -0.39
N ALA A 99 2.78 -1.07 -0.88
CA ALA A 99 2.83 -0.73 -2.30
C ALA A 99 4.27 -0.41 -2.71
N ALA A 100 4.73 -1.11 -3.73
CA ALA A 100 6.02 -0.88 -4.37
C ALA A 100 6.01 -1.49 -5.77
N GLN A 101 6.83 -0.96 -6.66
CA GLN A 101 7.20 -1.67 -7.88
C GLN A 101 8.25 -2.72 -7.53
N ALA A 102 7.92 -3.99 -7.72
CA ALA A 102 8.81 -5.13 -7.46
C ALA A 102 9.37 -5.72 -8.77
N GLY A 103 10.39 -6.60 -8.64
CA GLY A 103 10.95 -7.36 -9.76
C GLY A 103 12.27 -6.77 -10.29
N VAL A 104 13.40 -7.34 -9.87
CA VAL A 104 14.75 -6.82 -10.21
C VAL A 104 14.97 -6.69 -11.72
N ARG A 105 14.54 -7.67 -12.54
CA ARG A 105 14.72 -7.60 -13.99
C ARG A 105 13.96 -6.45 -14.64
N TYR A 106 12.73 -6.24 -14.21
CA TYR A 106 11.89 -5.16 -14.74
C TYR A 106 12.47 -3.77 -14.46
N SER A 107 13.30 -3.59 -13.42
CA SER A 107 13.96 -2.32 -13.16
C SER A 107 14.96 -1.90 -14.24
N ILE A 108 15.46 -2.88 -15.02
CA ILE A 108 16.34 -2.63 -16.17
C ILE A 108 15.51 -2.17 -17.39
N GLU A 109 14.32 -2.75 -17.54
CA GLU A 109 13.43 -2.46 -18.66
C GLU A 109 12.68 -1.14 -18.47
N ASN A 110 12.21 -0.88 -17.24
CA ASN A 110 11.46 0.33 -16.90
C ASN A 110 11.89 0.90 -15.54
N PRO A 111 13.04 1.59 -15.47
CA PRO A 111 13.54 2.16 -14.22
C PRO A 111 12.64 3.27 -13.67
N TYR A 112 11.91 4.00 -14.53
CA TYR A 112 11.01 5.08 -14.09
C TYR A 112 9.91 4.59 -13.17
N ALA A 113 9.32 3.42 -13.43
CA ALA A 113 8.30 2.84 -12.56
C ALA A 113 8.80 2.62 -11.12
N TYR A 114 10.12 2.40 -10.94
CA TYR A 114 10.74 2.26 -9.61
C TYR A 114 10.96 3.59 -8.93
N VAL A 115 11.41 4.61 -9.68
CA VAL A 115 11.55 5.97 -9.13
C VAL A 115 10.18 6.49 -8.71
N GLU A 116 9.20 6.42 -9.59
CA GLU A 116 7.84 6.89 -9.33
C GLU A 116 7.22 6.19 -8.11
N SER A 117 7.19 4.87 -8.08
CA SER A 117 6.53 4.14 -6.99
C SER A 117 7.34 4.10 -5.70
N ASN A 118 8.66 3.79 -5.79
CA ASN A 118 9.47 3.44 -4.62
C ASN A 118 10.22 4.63 -4.03
N ILE A 119 10.39 5.71 -4.79
CA ILE A 119 11.02 6.96 -4.30
C ILE A 119 9.95 8.03 -4.13
N ASP A 120 9.34 8.52 -5.20
CA ASP A 120 8.37 9.60 -5.13
C ASP A 120 7.12 9.19 -4.35
N GLY A 121 6.60 8.00 -4.63
CA GLY A 121 5.44 7.44 -3.93
C GLY A 121 5.71 7.23 -2.45
N PHE A 122 6.87 6.66 -2.10
CA PHE A 122 7.24 6.47 -0.70
C PHE A 122 7.48 7.79 0.03
N LEU A 123 8.10 8.77 -0.64
CA LEU A 123 8.25 10.13 -0.10
C LEU A 123 6.89 10.75 0.22
N ASN A 124 5.89 10.61 -0.63
CA ASN A 124 4.54 11.11 -0.38
C ASN A 124 3.90 10.45 0.85
N VAL A 125 4.15 9.15 1.08
CA VAL A 125 3.71 8.46 2.30
C VAL A 125 4.40 9.01 3.54
N LEU A 126 5.73 9.21 3.50
CA LEU A 126 6.51 9.77 4.61
C LEU A 126 6.05 11.19 4.96
N GLU A 127 5.88 12.06 3.95
CA GLU A 127 5.40 13.43 4.13
C GLU A 127 3.96 13.46 4.65
N GLY A 128 3.09 12.56 4.17
CA GLY A 128 1.75 12.38 4.71
C GLY A 128 1.79 12.02 6.20
N CYS A 129 2.59 11.02 6.57
CA CYS A 129 2.75 10.62 7.96
C CYS A 129 3.29 11.76 8.85
N ARG A 130 4.30 12.50 8.36
CA ARG A 130 4.93 13.61 9.08
C ARG A 130 3.95 14.78 9.30
N HIS A 131 3.27 15.22 8.24
CA HIS A 131 2.40 16.38 8.30
C HIS A 131 1.12 16.14 9.09
N TYR A 132 0.55 14.94 8.97
CA TYR A 132 -0.71 14.59 9.64
C TYR A 132 -0.51 13.78 10.93
N LYS A 133 0.73 13.74 11.44
CA LYS A 133 1.10 13.20 12.76
C LYS A 133 0.65 11.74 12.95
N VAL A 134 0.81 10.92 11.92
CA VAL A 134 0.58 9.48 12.02
C VAL A 134 1.48 8.89 13.10
N LYS A 135 0.90 8.13 14.02
CA LYS A 135 1.60 7.63 15.21
C LYS A 135 2.59 6.50 14.91
N HIS A 136 2.34 5.75 13.83
CA HIS A 136 3.17 4.59 13.50
C HIS A 136 3.09 4.29 12.00
N LEU A 137 4.24 4.24 11.34
CA LEU A 137 4.41 3.77 9.97
C LEU A 137 5.15 2.42 10.00
N VAL A 138 4.57 1.42 9.38
CA VAL A 138 5.24 0.15 9.03
C VAL A 138 5.38 0.11 7.52
N TYR A 139 6.55 -0.24 7.01
CA TYR A 139 6.77 -0.40 5.57
C TYR A 139 7.58 -1.65 5.25
N ALA A 140 7.30 -2.25 4.09
CA ALA A 140 8.11 -3.34 3.59
C ALA A 140 9.45 -2.79 3.08
N SER A 141 10.54 -3.37 3.57
CA SER A 141 11.90 -3.13 3.10
C SER A 141 12.37 -4.31 2.25
N SER A 142 13.64 -4.43 2.00
CA SER A 142 14.25 -5.47 1.18
C SER A 142 15.46 -6.06 1.89
N SER A 143 15.75 -7.36 1.62
CA SER A 143 17.00 -7.99 2.06
C SER A 143 18.25 -7.30 1.48
N SER A 144 18.12 -6.50 0.44
CA SER A 144 19.20 -5.70 -0.12
C SER A 144 19.81 -4.70 0.87
N VAL A 145 19.10 -4.35 1.95
CA VAL A 145 19.65 -3.50 3.02
C VAL A 145 20.81 -4.15 3.79
N TYR A 146 20.92 -5.48 3.73
CA TYR A 146 22.03 -6.20 4.34
C TYR A 146 23.30 -6.23 3.46
N GLY A 147 23.24 -5.71 2.23
CA GLY A 147 24.39 -5.61 1.32
C GLY A 147 25.02 -6.96 1.02
N LEU A 148 26.36 -7.03 1.15
CA LEU A 148 27.16 -8.25 0.93
C LEU A 148 27.37 -9.07 2.21
N ASN A 149 26.53 -8.91 3.23
CA ASN A 149 26.64 -9.67 4.47
C ASN A 149 26.51 -11.19 4.19
N GLY A 150 27.57 -11.94 4.50
CA GLY A 150 27.60 -13.40 4.31
C GLY A 150 27.00 -14.20 5.46
N LYS A 151 26.54 -13.53 6.53
CA LYS A 151 25.93 -14.19 7.69
C LYS A 151 24.51 -14.66 7.37
N VAL A 152 24.21 -15.91 7.67
CA VAL A 152 22.88 -16.51 7.47
C VAL A 152 22.46 -17.19 8.77
N PRO A 153 21.25 -16.96 9.27
CA PRO A 153 20.24 -16.00 8.81
C PRO A 153 20.63 -14.53 9.08
N PHE A 154 20.08 -13.60 8.30
CA PHE A 154 20.19 -12.17 8.58
C PHE A 154 19.50 -11.82 9.90
N SER A 155 19.99 -10.78 10.57
CA SER A 155 19.43 -10.26 11.80
C SER A 155 19.23 -8.75 11.68
N GLU A 156 18.20 -8.22 12.33
CA GLU A 156 17.98 -6.78 12.41
C GLU A 156 19.10 -6.02 13.14
N LYS A 157 20.02 -6.73 13.76
CA LYS A 157 21.24 -6.18 14.39
C LYS A 157 22.44 -6.14 13.44
N ASP A 158 22.31 -6.72 12.25
CA ASP A 158 23.36 -6.68 11.25
C ASP A 158 23.31 -5.35 10.50
N SER A 159 24.45 -4.72 10.31
CA SER A 159 24.63 -3.46 9.59
C SER A 159 25.50 -3.64 8.35
#